data_e0747f002b4a9625024caccc9b25c7a5
#
_entry.id   e0747f002b4a9625024caccc9b25c7a5
#
_cell.length_a   1.000
_cell.length_b   1.000
_cell.length_c   1.000
_cell.angle_alpha   90.00
_cell.angle_beta   90.00
_cell.angle_gamma   90.00
#
_symmetry.space_group_name_H-M   'P 1'
#
loop_
_entity.id
_entity.type
_entity.pdbx_description
1 polymer ?
#
loop_
_entity_poly.entity_id
_entity_poly.type
_entity_poly.pdbx_seq_one_letter_code
_entity_poly.pdbx_strand_id
1 'polypeptide(L)'
;TTYKFDHYQPDYQALNPHSLVPTLVHDGRPVIQSSNIAEYLDEVFPDPPLKPEDPVLRAQMREWMKEEEEFLFRLIVTLSFNTMMKMRAAAYGMDQLAQWSRRHPDQARAQDYLERISSPADLDAVAAAEKKLRWHMERLDNQFRQSGGPWVCGGVFSLPDICLAGVVDRI
;
A
#
# COMPACT_ATOMS: atom_id res chain seq x y z
N THR A 1 1.09 -15.96 -6.36
CA THR A 1 1.55 -14.59 -6.68
C THR A 1 0.38 -13.71 -7.07
N THR A 2 0.46 -12.39 -6.84
CA THR A 2 -0.57 -11.44 -7.25
C THR A 2 -0.76 -11.40 -8.76
N TYR A 3 0.27 -11.73 -9.53
CA TYR A 3 0.21 -11.84 -11.00
C TYR A 3 -0.73 -12.93 -11.49
N LYS A 4 -0.84 -14.05 -10.73
CA LYS A 4 -1.71 -15.19 -11.06
C LYS A 4 -3.02 -15.15 -10.27
N PHE A 5 -3.26 -14.08 -9.50
CA PHE A 5 -4.38 -13.95 -8.58
C PHE A 5 -4.48 -15.13 -7.59
N ASP A 6 -3.32 -15.65 -7.11
CA ASP A 6 -3.28 -16.72 -6.12
C ASP A 6 -3.94 -16.32 -4.80
N HIS A 7 -3.97 -15.02 -4.49
CA HIS A 7 -4.66 -14.45 -3.33
C HIS A 7 -6.21 -14.55 -3.43
N TYR A 8 -6.76 -14.98 -4.57
CA TYR A 8 -8.18 -15.28 -4.73
C TYR A 8 -8.48 -16.80 -4.62
N GLN A 9 -7.49 -17.62 -4.30
CA GLN A 9 -7.71 -19.05 -4.05
C GLN A 9 -8.30 -19.26 -2.65
N PRO A 10 -9.13 -20.31 -2.46
CA PRO A 10 -9.76 -20.60 -1.17
C PRO A 10 -8.80 -20.70 0.00
N ASP A 11 -7.62 -21.28 -0.21
CA ASP A 11 -6.60 -21.46 0.84
C ASP A 11 -6.09 -20.10 1.36
N TYR A 12 -5.91 -19.13 0.45
CA TYR A 12 -5.50 -17.78 0.85
C TYR A 12 -6.67 -17.01 1.47
N GLN A 13 -7.89 -17.18 0.96
CA GLN A 13 -9.08 -16.55 1.52
C GLN A 13 -9.39 -17.02 2.95
N ALA A 14 -9.04 -18.26 3.29
CA ALA A 14 -9.11 -18.75 4.65
C ALA A 14 -8.17 -18.03 5.62
N LEU A 15 -7.04 -17.52 5.13
CA LEU A 15 -6.08 -16.71 5.90
C LEU A 15 -6.46 -15.22 5.92
N ASN A 16 -6.93 -14.70 4.80
CA ASN A 16 -7.32 -13.31 4.63
C ASN A 16 -8.61 -13.20 3.80
N PRO A 17 -9.77 -13.04 4.47
CA PRO A 17 -11.07 -12.96 3.79
C PRO A 17 -11.20 -11.80 2.80
N HIS A 18 -10.38 -10.75 2.96
CA HIS A 18 -10.35 -9.61 2.03
C HIS A 18 -9.58 -9.90 0.74
N SER A 19 -8.89 -11.05 0.65
CA SER A 19 -8.04 -11.40 -0.50
C SER A 19 -7.02 -10.31 -0.85
N LEU A 20 -6.48 -9.65 0.16
CA LEU A 20 -5.46 -8.63 0.01
C LEU A 20 -4.08 -9.16 0.41
N VAL A 21 -3.04 -8.53 -0.12
CA VAL A 21 -1.66 -8.78 0.28
C VAL A 21 -1.09 -7.51 0.91
N PRO A 22 -0.19 -7.64 1.88
CA PRO A 22 0.39 -8.88 2.43
C PRO A 22 -0.51 -9.57 3.48
N THR A 23 -0.19 -10.83 3.75
CA THR A 23 -0.66 -11.59 4.93
C THR A 23 0.54 -12.27 5.55
N LEU A 24 0.79 -12.00 6.83
CA LEU A 24 1.80 -12.69 7.62
C LEU A 24 1.13 -13.85 8.37
N VAL A 25 1.78 -15.02 8.41
CA VAL A 25 1.36 -16.13 9.27
C VAL A 25 2.49 -16.40 10.26
N HIS A 26 2.22 -16.25 11.54
CA HIS A 26 3.16 -16.54 12.62
C HIS A 26 2.51 -17.52 13.61
N ASP A 27 3.13 -18.65 13.83
CA ASP A 27 2.61 -19.77 14.65
C ASP A 27 1.16 -20.15 14.29
N GLY A 28 0.87 -20.23 12.99
CA GLY A 28 -0.45 -20.61 12.46
C GLY A 28 -1.52 -19.50 12.57
N ARG A 29 -1.19 -18.30 13.05
CA ARG A 29 -2.11 -17.17 13.20
C ARG A 29 -1.86 -16.13 12.11
N PRO A 30 -2.87 -15.77 11.31
CA PRO A 30 -2.72 -14.74 10.31
C PRO A 30 -2.78 -13.33 10.94
N VAL A 31 -1.87 -12.47 10.49
CA VAL A 31 -1.89 -11.02 10.70
C VAL A 31 -2.04 -10.36 9.34
N ILE A 32 -3.01 -9.48 9.19
CA ILE A 32 -3.36 -8.82 7.94
C ILE A 32 -3.20 -7.30 8.09
N GLN A 33 -3.17 -6.59 6.95
CA GLN A 33 -2.85 -5.16 6.83
C GLN A 33 -1.36 -4.87 7.06
N SER A 34 -0.74 -4.23 6.07
CA SER A 34 0.71 -3.96 6.07
C SER A 34 1.19 -3.18 7.28
N SER A 35 0.44 -2.16 7.69
CA SER A 35 0.73 -1.35 8.88
C SER A 35 0.68 -2.17 10.18
N ASN A 36 -0.36 -3.00 10.34
CA ASN A 36 -0.48 -3.90 11.49
C ASN A 36 0.63 -4.95 11.51
N ILE A 37 0.98 -5.51 10.35
CA ILE A 37 2.08 -6.48 10.22
C ILE A 37 3.40 -5.83 10.63
N ALA A 38 3.66 -4.60 10.20
CA ALA A 38 4.87 -3.87 10.54
C ALA A 38 4.96 -3.60 12.05
N GLU A 39 3.88 -3.12 12.68
CA GLU A 39 3.83 -2.92 14.14
C GLU A 39 3.97 -4.26 14.89
N TYR A 40 3.31 -5.31 14.43
CA TYR A 40 3.41 -6.64 15.03
C TYR A 40 4.84 -7.21 15.00
N LEU A 41 5.52 -7.08 13.86
CA LEU A 41 6.89 -7.57 13.70
C LEU A 41 7.85 -6.83 14.62
N ASP A 42 7.71 -5.52 14.77
CA ASP A 42 8.50 -4.73 15.70
C ASP A 42 8.21 -5.06 17.18
N GLU A 43 6.98 -5.47 17.51
CA GLU A 43 6.64 -5.92 18.88
C GLU A 43 7.21 -7.30 19.22
N VAL A 44 7.23 -8.20 18.24
CA VAL A 44 7.69 -9.59 18.46
C VAL A 44 9.20 -9.73 18.26
N PHE A 45 9.79 -8.91 17.41
CA PHE A 45 11.22 -8.91 17.07
C PHE A 45 11.80 -7.50 17.19
N PRO A 46 11.91 -6.94 18.42
CA PRO A 46 12.23 -5.53 18.64
C PRO A 46 13.74 -5.20 18.55
N ASP A 47 14.55 -5.98 17.88
CA ASP A 47 15.99 -5.75 17.76
C ASP A 47 16.43 -5.72 16.28
N PRO A 48 16.77 -4.55 15.74
CA PRO A 48 16.67 -3.21 16.33
C PRO A 48 15.21 -2.72 16.39
N PRO A 49 14.84 -1.89 17.39
CA PRO A 49 13.49 -1.35 17.51
C PRO A 49 13.22 -0.32 16.41
N LEU A 50 12.03 -0.41 15.79
CA LEU A 50 11.59 0.49 14.73
C LEU A 50 10.54 1.52 15.24
N LYS A 51 10.15 1.44 16.50
CA LYS A 51 9.31 2.42 17.18
C LYS A 51 10.15 3.34 18.07
N PRO A 52 10.02 4.67 17.94
CA PRO A 52 10.71 5.61 18.82
C PRO A 52 10.31 5.41 20.30
N GLU A 53 11.23 5.65 21.22
CA GLU A 53 10.94 5.59 22.67
C GLU A 53 10.05 6.75 23.13
N ASP A 54 10.19 7.92 22.51
CA ASP A 54 9.38 9.09 22.80
C ASP A 54 7.92 8.89 22.35
N PRO A 55 6.93 9.03 23.26
CA PRO A 55 5.51 8.90 22.91
C PRO A 55 5.03 9.90 21.85
N VAL A 56 5.61 11.10 21.78
CA VAL A 56 5.26 12.12 20.78
C VAL A 56 5.75 11.68 19.40
N LEU A 57 6.98 11.19 19.32
CA LEU A 57 7.52 10.63 18.06
C LEU A 57 6.76 9.37 17.64
N ARG A 58 6.28 8.54 18.56
CA ARG A 58 5.39 7.41 18.23
C ARG A 58 4.04 7.87 17.67
N ALA A 59 3.50 8.98 18.16
CA ALA A 59 2.28 9.54 17.59
C ALA A 59 2.52 10.06 16.16
N GLN A 60 3.61 10.77 15.93
CA GLN A 60 4.05 11.18 14.59
C GLN A 60 4.29 9.99 13.64
N MET A 61 4.95 8.96 14.12
CA MET A 61 5.16 7.71 13.40
C MET A 61 3.84 7.16 12.85
N ARG A 62 2.81 7.04 13.73
CA ARG A 62 1.49 6.54 13.33
C ARG A 62 0.74 7.50 12.42
N GLU A 63 0.92 8.80 12.57
CA GLU A 63 0.35 9.80 11.65
C GLU A 63 0.85 9.57 10.23
N TRP A 64 2.16 9.38 10.03
CA TRP A 64 2.74 9.14 8.71
C TRP A 64 2.39 7.76 8.15
N MET A 65 2.25 6.73 8.97
CA MET A 65 1.74 5.43 8.53
C MET A 65 0.29 5.52 8.03
N LYS A 66 -0.55 6.30 8.72
CA LYS A 66 -1.92 6.59 8.26
C LYS A 66 -1.95 7.45 7.01
N GLU A 67 -1.07 8.44 6.91
CA GLU A 67 -0.94 9.28 5.72
C GLU A 67 -0.64 8.42 4.48
N GLU A 68 0.25 7.43 4.63
CA GLU A 68 0.55 6.48 3.56
C GLU A 68 -0.70 5.64 3.20
N GLU A 69 -1.34 5.01 4.17
CA GLU A 69 -2.44 4.09 3.96
C GLU A 69 -3.71 4.77 3.43
N GLU A 70 -4.08 5.91 4.00
CA GLU A 70 -5.36 6.58 3.70
C GLU A 70 -5.29 7.48 2.46
N PHE A 71 -4.12 8.07 2.18
CA PHE A 71 -3.97 9.06 1.12
C PHE A 71 -2.98 8.64 0.04
N LEU A 72 -1.72 8.43 0.38
CA LEU A 72 -0.67 8.20 -0.62
C LEU A 72 -0.89 6.92 -1.42
N PHE A 73 -1.25 5.83 -0.75
CA PHE A 73 -1.56 4.58 -1.42
C PHE A 73 -2.66 4.73 -2.47
N ARG A 74 -3.73 5.49 -2.18
CA ARG A 74 -4.82 5.74 -3.13
C ARG A 74 -4.38 6.55 -4.34
N LEU A 75 -3.49 7.52 -4.16
CA LEU A 75 -2.93 8.29 -5.26
C LEU A 75 -2.07 7.39 -6.17
N ILE A 76 -1.20 6.58 -5.58
CA ILE A 76 -0.39 5.59 -6.31
C ILE A 76 -1.28 4.58 -7.04
N VAL A 77 -2.37 4.11 -6.43
CA VAL A 77 -3.35 3.24 -7.10
C VAL A 77 -3.95 3.95 -8.32
N THR A 78 -4.36 5.22 -8.19
CA THR A 78 -4.91 5.99 -9.31
C THR A 78 -3.92 6.11 -10.46
N LEU A 79 -2.68 6.47 -10.18
CA LEU A 79 -1.61 6.56 -11.18
C LEU A 79 -1.33 5.18 -11.81
N SER A 80 -1.20 4.14 -11.00
CA SER A 80 -0.90 2.78 -11.47
C SER A 80 -1.99 2.22 -12.38
N PHE A 81 -3.28 2.44 -12.06
CA PHE A 81 -4.39 1.98 -12.90
C PHE A 81 -4.44 2.70 -14.25
N ASN A 82 -4.07 3.96 -14.30
CA ASN A 82 -4.07 4.72 -15.54
C ASN A 82 -2.82 4.50 -16.41
N THR A 83 -1.82 3.79 -15.90
CA THR A 83 -0.55 3.52 -16.60
C THR A 83 -0.26 2.02 -16.65
N MET A 84 0.48 1.52 -15.66
CA MET A 84 1.05 0.18 -15.61
C MET A 84 -0.01 -0.94 -15.65
N MET A 85 -1.15 -0.76 -14.95
CA MET A 85 -2.17 -1.81 -14.88
C MET A 85 -2.88 -2.04 -16.21
N LYS A 86 -3.08 -0.99 -17.02
CA LYS A 86 -3.62 -1.11 -18.39
C LYS A 86 -2.68 -1.86 -19.32
N MET A 87 -1.38 -1.62 -19.21
CA MET A 87 -0.36 -2.36 -19.98
C MET A 87 -0.36 -3.85 -19.60
N ARG A 88 -0.49 -4.16 -18.31
CA ARG A 88 -0.60 -5.55 -17.84
C ARG A 88 -1.88 -6.23 -18.32
N ALA A 89 -3.01 -5.52 -18.30
CA ALA A 89 -4.27 -6.04 -18.82
C ALA A 89 -4.16 -6.42 -20.30
N ALA A 90 -3.52 -5.57 -21.10
CA ALA A 90 -3.28 -5.86 -22.51
C ALA A 90 -2.43 -7.12 -22.71
N ALA A 91 -1.48 -7.39 -21.82
CA ALA A 91 -0.62 -8.59 -21.89
C ALA A 91 -1.35 -9.88 -21.50
N TYR A 92 -2.30 -9.83 -20.56
CA TYR A 92 -3.06 -11.00 -20.11
C TYR A 92 -4.31 -11.29 -20.93
N GLY A 93 -4.92 -10.26 -21.50
CA GLY A 93 -6.23 -10.32 -22.13
C GLY A 93 -7.40 -10.23 -21.16
N MET A 94 -8.46 -9.53 -21.58
CA MET A 94 -9.63 -9.22 -20.73
C MET A 94 -10.38 -10.48 -20.28
N ASP A 95 -10.47 -11.51 -21.13
CA ASP A 95 -11.15 -12.77 -20.78
C ASP A 95 -10.50 -13.47 -19.60
N GLN A 96 -9.17 -13.50 -19.56
CA GLN A 96 -8.43 -14.11 -18.45
C GLN A 96 -8.58 -13.28 -17.17
N LEU A 97 -8.53 -11.96 -17.26
CA LEU A 97 -8.77 -11.06 -16.14
C LEU A 97 -10.18 -11.24 -15.57
N ALA A 98 -11.20 -11.31 -16.42
CA ALA A 98 -12.58 -11.56 -16.03
C ALA A 98 -12.75 -12.93 -15.35
N GLN A 99 -12.08 -13.97 -15.85
CA GLN A 99 -12.10 -15.31 -15.23
C GLN A 99 -11.50 -15.28 -13.81
N TRP A 100 -10.39 -14.59 -13.62
CA TRP A 100 -9.76 -14.45 -12.30
C TRP A 100 -10.60 -13.60 -11.36
N SER A 101 -11.17 -12.51 -11.84
CA SER A 101 -12.02 -11.62 -11.03
C SER A 101 -13.25 -12.30 -10.45
N ARG A 102 -13.83 -13.29 -11.16
CA ARG A 102 -14.95 -14.11 -10.65
C ARG A 102 -14.64 -14.86 -9.36
N ARG A 103 -13.37 -15.05 -9.04
CA ARG A 103 -12.91 -15.69 -7.80
C ARG A 103 -12.77 -14.71 -6.63
N HIS A 104 -12.86 -13.41 -6.90
CA HIS A 104 -12.74 -12.40 -5.85
C HIS A 104 -13.97 -12.49 -4.91
N PRO A 105 -13.78 -12.51 -3.57
CA PRO A 105 -14.88 -12.61 -2.61
C PRO A 105 -15.82 -11.40 -2.67
N ASP A 106 -15.27 -10.22 -2.95
CA ASP A 106 -16.03 -8.98 -3.17
C ASP A 106 -16.21 -8.75 -4.68
N GLN A 107 -17.39 -9.11 -5.21
CA GLN A 107 -17.69 -8.99 -6.63
C GLN A 107 -17.84 -7.53 -7.09
N ALA A 108 -18.27 -6.62 -6.22
CA ALA A 108 -18.36 -5.20 -6.55
C ALA A 108 -16.96 -4.61 -6.79
N ARG A 109 -16.01 -4.97 -5.95
CA ARG A 109 -14.60 -4.58 -6.11
C ARG A 109 -13.96 -5.20 -7.36
N ALA A 110 -14.28 -6.46 -7.66
CA ALA A 110 -13.81 -7.13 -8.88
C ALA A 110 -14.32 -6.44 -10.13
N GLN A 111 -15.59 -6.03 -10.13
CA GLN A 111 -16.20 -5.30 -11.23
C GLN A 111 -15.57 -3.91 -11.42
N ASP A 112 -15.41 -3.13 -10.34
CA ASP A 112 -14.71 -1.84 -10.37
C ASP A 112 -13.29 -1.97 -10.95
N TYR A 113 -12.56 -3.03 -10.56
CA TYR A 113 -11.23 -3.32 -11.10
C TYR A 113 -11.27 -3.52 -12.62
N LEU A 114 -12.20 -4.35 -13.13
CA LEU A 114 -12.34 -4.61 -14.55
C LEU A 114 -12.74 -3.36 -15.34
N GLU A 115 -13.68 -2.58 -14.82
CA GLU A 115 -14.12 -1.33 -15.44
C GLU A 115 -12.97 -0.32 -15.54
N ARG A 116 -12.24 -0.11 -14.46
CA ARG A 116 -11.10 0.82 -14.43
C ARG A 116 -9.97 0.40 -15.37
N ILE A 117 -9.72 -0.90 -15.50
CA ILE A 117 -8.63 -1.40 -16.35
C ILE A 117 -8.99 -1.37 -17.85
N SER A 118 -10.29 -1.56 -18.18
CA SER A 118 -10.78 -1.56 -19.55
C SER A 118 -11.12 -0.15 -20.10
N SER A 119 -11.39 0.80 -19.19
CA SER A 119 -11.68 2.19 -19.58
C SER A 119 -10.45 2.90 -20.14
N PRO A 120 -10.59 3.93 -20.97
CA PRO A 120 -9.49 4.82 -21.33
C PRO A 120 -8.78 5.40 -20.10
N ALA A 121 -7.54 5.86 -20.27
CA ALA A 121 -6.84 6.53 -19.17
C ALA A 121 -7.55 7.85 -18.84
N ASP A 122 -7.82 8.05 -17.56
CA ASP A 122 -8.41 9.29 -17.02
C ASP A 122 -7.26 10.27 -16.71
N LEU A 123 -6.95 11.12 -17.69
CA LEU A 123 -5.84 12.08 -17.59
C LEU A 123 -6.13 13.18 -16.56
N ASP A 124 -7.39 13.54 -16.35
CA ASP A 124 -7.76 14.53 -15.33
C ASP A 124 -7.56 13.96 -13.93
N ALA A 125 -7.96 12.70 -13.69
CA ALA A 125 -7.67 12.02 -12.44
C ALA A 125 -6.16 11.84 -12.20
N VAL A 126 -5.38 11.57 -13.24
CA VAL A 126 -3.91 11.50 -13.15
C VAL A 126 -3.35 12.84 -12.72
N ALA A 127 -3.68 13.95 -13.41
CA ALA A 127 -3.20 15.27 -13.09
C ALA A 127 -3.59 15.72 -11.65
N ALA A 128 -4.82 15.38 -11.23
CA ALA A 128 -5.28 15.66 -9.88
C ALA A 128 -4.50 14.85 -8.82
N ALA A 129 -4.21 13.57 -9.11
CA ALA A 129 -3.43 12.70 -8.23
C ALA A 129 -1.98 13.20 -8.12
N GLU A 130 -1.34 13.55 -9.22
CA GLU A 130 0.03 14.11 -9.24
C GLU A 130 0.12 15.41 -8.41
N LYS A 131 -0.85 16.31 -8.54
CA LYS A 131 -0.89 17.55 -7.76
C LYS A 131 -0.98 17.28 -6.26
N LYS A 132 -1.85 16.31 -5.85
CA LYS A 132 -1.99 15.92 -4.44
C LYS A 132 -0.72 15.25 -3.94
N LEU A 133 -0.15 14.35 -4.74
CA LEU A 133 1.08 13.64 -4.40
C LEU A 133 2.23 14.62 -4.16
N ARG A 134 2.40 15.62 -5.02
CA ARG A 134 3.38 16.70 -4.82
C ARG A 134 3.21 17.42 -3.49
N TRP A 135 1.99 17.74 -3.11
CA TRP A 135 1.70 18.37 -1.82
C TRP A 135 2.09 17.47 -0.64
N HIS A 136 1.81 16.15 -0.72
CA HIS A 136 2.25 15.21 0.32
C HIS A 136 3.77 15.08 0.38
N MET A 137 4.46 15.10 -0.76
CA MET A 137 5.93 15.06 -0.80
C MET A 137 6.55 16.34 -0.21
N GLU A 138 5.95 17.51 -0.45
CA GLU A 138 6.38 18.75 0.19
C GLU A 138 6.20 18.71 1.71
N ARG A 139 5.11 18.10 2.20
CA ARG A 139 4.91 17.84 3.65
C ARG A 139 5.98 16.91 4.20
N LEU A 140 6.31 15.84 3.50
CA LEU A 140 7.33 14.89 3.90
C LEU A 140 8.73 15.55 3.94
N ASP A 141 9.07 16.35 2.96
CA ASP A 141 10.31 17.12 2.92
C ASP A 141 10.41 18.12 4.09
N ASN A 142 9.29 18.79 4.41
CA ASN A 142 9.22 19.64 5.60
C ASN A 142 9.36 18.84 6.91
N GLN A 143 8.81 17.63 6.98
CA GLN A 143 8.98 16.74 8.13
C GLN A 143 10.46 16.40 8.35
N PHE A 144 11.19 16.03 7.30
CA PHE A 144 12.64 15.77 7.40
C PHE A 144 13.43 16.99 7.89
N ARG A 145 13.10 18.18 7.39
CA ARG A 145 13.75 19.43 7.86
C ARG A 145 13.45 19.74 9.33
N GLN A 146 12.22 19.48 9.79
CA GLN A 146 11.80 19.77 11.16
C GLN A 146 12.30 18.71 12.14
N SER A 147 12.36 17.45 11.74
CA SER A 147 12.85 16.36 12.57
C SER A 147 14.36 16.43 12.83
N GLY A 148 15.10 17.17 12.00
CA GLY A 148 16.54 17.36 12.12
C GLY A 148 17.38 16.11 11.80
N GLY A 149 16.76 15.10 11.19
CA GLY A 149 17.44 13.84 10.86
C GLY A 149 17.09 13.35 9.46
N PRO A 150 17.76 12.26 9.01
CA PRO A 150 17.51 11.70 7.69
C PRO A 150 16.22 10.88 7.60
N TRP A 151 15.51 10.69 8.70
CA TRP A 151 14.33 9.83 8.81
C TRP A 151 13.09 10.62 9.24
N VAL A 152 11.92 10.05 9.01
CA VAL A 152 10.64 10.69 9.35
C VAL A 152 10.56 11.08 10.83
N CYS A 153 11.06 10.21 11.72
CA CYS A 153 11.12 10.46 13.17
C CYS A 153 12.49 10.97 13.65
N GLY A 154 13.22 11.70 12.82
CA GLY A 154 14.50 12.32 13.18
C GLY A 154 15.70 11.42 12.93
N GLY A 155 16.53 11.22 13.96
CA GLY A 155 17.77 10.45 13.83
C GLY A 155 17.59 8.92 13.83
N VAL A 156 16.37 8.42 14.03
CA VAL A 156 16.06 6.99 14.17
C VAL A 156 15.23 6.50 12.99
N PHE A 157 15.74 5.48 12.28
CA PHE A 157 14.97 4.77 11.26
C PHE A 157 13.77 4.06 11.91
N SER A 158 12.59 4.21 11.34
CA SER A 158 11.34 3.81 11.97
C SER A 158 10.31 3.26 10.97
N LEU A 159 9.20 2.72 11.44
CA LEU A 159 8.18 2.10 10.61
C LEU A 159 7.68 2.95 9.43
N PRO A 160 7.41 4.27 9.57
CA PRO A 160 6.98 5.08 8.44
C PRO A 160 8.02 5.19 7.33
N ASP A 161 9.31 5.11 7.63
CA ASP A 161 10.36 5.11 6.61
C ASP A 161 10.24 3.88 5.70
N ILE A 162 9.85 2.73 6.27
CA ILE A 162 9.57 1.50 5.52
C ILE A 162 8.29 1.63 4.70
N CYS A 163 7.20 2.13 5.30
CA CYS A 163 5.91 2.28 4.63
C CYS A 163 5.99 3.25 3.44
N LEU A 164 6.66 4.38 3.64
CA LEU A 164 6.81 5.41 2.61
C LEU A 164 7.79 5.05 1.50
N ALA A 165 8.75 4.14 1.75
CA ALA A 165 9.74 3.74 0.74
C ALA A 165 9.09 3.27 -0.56
N GLY A 166 8.04 2.46 -0.47
CA GLY A 166 7.30 1.96 -1.63
C GLY A 166 6.54 3.03 -2.42
N VAL A 167 6.20 4.14 -1.78
CA VAL A 167 5.58 5.31 -2.43
C VAL A 167 6.64 6.13 -3.13
N VAL A 168 7.74 6.45 -2.43
CA VAL A 168 8.83 7.29 -2.95
C VAL A 168 9.52 6.63 -4.15
N ASP A 169 9.68 5.29 -4.14
CA ASP A 169 10.27 4.53 -5.27
C ASP A 169 9.42 4.57 -6.56
N ARG A 170 8.14 4.95 -6.47
CA ARG A 170 7.20 4.97 -7.59
C ARG A 170 6.92 6.35 -8.19
N ILE A 171 7.56 7.39 -7.64
CA ILE A 171 7.42 8.78 -8.08
C ILE A 171 8.58 9.16 -8.98
#